data_8dc18ae4af8c1c63449158d35c9303fd
#
_entry.id   8dc18ae4af8c1c63449158d35c9303fd
#
_cell.length_a   1.000
_cell.length_b   1.000
_cell.length_c   1.000
_cell.angle_alpha   90.00
_cell.angle_beta   90.00
_cell.angle_gamma   90.00
#
_symmetry.space_group_name_H-M   'P 1'
#
loop_
_entity.id
_entity.type
_entity.pdbx_description
1 polymer ?
#
loop_
_entity_poly.entity_id
_entity_poly.type
_entity_poly.pdbx_seq_one_letter_code
_entity_poly.pdbx_strand_id
1 'polypeptide(L)'
;PLMDKTGNLDGWNIIMTFNPYQRIPMGIPDEEEYPPRHPYTDATILIHILPICEVNSCNLNPQQLIVGRIMKKGGNYFIGEYIPPCVYMASHPVLVTFYNRLSSMTESMERNSREIITKVRDKKTLSPLAVNIEMLCRQIMEYISTVYFQFNNAGLYWSPFRMTGCFSTLAHKLYMNFCFMSSVEKEELFTYFGEWGEISPGMFETCITDVLDMEYNHYDLRNSMELIDRFMCILSQL
;
A
#
# COMPACT_ATOMS: atom_id res chain seq x y z
N PRO A 1 33.30 -8.02 -4.96
CA PRO A 1 33.38 -6.63 -4.60
C PRO A 1 32.31 -5.88 -5.37
N LEU A 2 31.36 -5.28 -4.64
CA LEU A 2 30.33 -4.39 -5.19
C LEU A 2 31.02 -3.07 -5.53
N MET A 3 31.71 -3.03 -6.67
CA MET A 3 32.38 -1.81 -7.12
C MET A 3 31.45 -0.96 -7.98
N ASP A 4 31.42 0.33 -7.64
CA ASP A 4 30.77 1.40 -8.37
C ASP A 4 31.12 1.37 -9.85
N LYS A 5 30.20 0.92 -10.70
CA LYS A 5 30.31 1.14 -12.15
C LYS A 5 29.76 2.48 -12.59
N THR A 6 29.02 3.16 -11.72
CA THR A 6 28.52 4.52 -11.92
C THR A 6 28.44 5.23 -10.56
N GLY A 7 29.12 6.33 -10.41
CA GLY A 7 29.40 7.01 -9.14
C GLY A 7 28.22 7.58 -8.36
N ASN A 8 27.02 7.03 -8.48
CA ASN A 8 25.84 7.53 -7.76
C ASN A 8 24.73 6.46 -7.56
N LEU A 9 25.10 5.18 -7.44
CA LEU A 9 24.12 4.13 -7.16
C LEU A 9 23.98 3.95 -5.65
N ASP A 10 22.86 4.42 -5.11
CA ASP A 10 22.56 4.37 -3.67
C ASP A 10 22.02 3.02 -3.19
N GLY A 11 21.81 2.03 -4.08
CA GLY A 11 21.26 0.75 -3.65
C GLY A 11 21.28 -0.40 -4.66
N TRP A 12 21.08 -1.62 -4.13
CA TRP A 12 21.03 -2.88 -4.88
C TRP A 12 19.84 -3.72 -4.44
N ASN A 13 19.21 -4.39 -5.39
CA ASN A 13 18.19 -5.40 -5.13
C ASN A 13 18.85 -6.77 -4.92
N ILE A 14 18.38 -7.51 -3.95
CA ILE A 14 18.70 -8.94 -3.73
C ILE A 14 17.60 -9.73 -4.44
N ILE A 15 17.99 -10.47 -5.49
CA ILE A 15 17.07 -11.22 -6.35
C ILE A 15 17.29 -12.70 -6.13
N MET A 16 16.24 -13.39 -5.77
CA MET A 16 16.19 -14.85 -5.71
C MET A 16 15.68 -15.39 -7.04
N THR A 17 16.42 -16.28 -7.67
CA THR A 17 16.03 -16.97 -8.90
C THR A 17 15.79 -18.44 -8.57
N PHE A 18 14.59 -18.94 -8.88
CA PHE A 18 14.23 -20.34 -8.74
C PHE A 18 14.38 -21.03 -10.10
N ASN A 19 15.26 -22.04 -10.20
CA ASN A 19 15.45 -22.81 -11.43
C ASN A 19 14.94 -24.24 -11.26
N PRO A 20 13.71 -24.55 -11.70
CA PRO A 20 13.13 -25.88 -11.54
C PRO A 20 13.77 -26.94 -12.44
N TYR A 21 14.48 -26.50 -13.49
CA TYR A 21 15.12 -27.41 -14.44
C TYR A 21 16.52 -27.85 -14.03
N GLN A 22 17.19 -27.07 -13.22
CA GLN A 22 18.48 -27.42 -12.64
C GLN A 22 18.26 -27.97 -11.24
N ARG A 23 18.45 -29.28 -11.08
CA ARG A 23 18.19 -29.97 -9.82
C ARG A 23 19.49 -30.34 -9.11
N ILE A 24 19.46 -30.24 -7.79
CA ILE A 24 20.55 -30.63 -6.91
C ILE A 24 20.16 -31.94 -6.22
N PRO A 25 21.03 -32.97 -6.23
CA PRO A 25 20.80 -34.20 -5.48
C PRO A 25 20.70 -33.92 -3.97
N MET A 26 19.72 -34.53 -3.31
CA MET A 26 19.44 -34.35 -1.88
C MET A 26 19.20 -35.67 -1.18
N GLY A 27 19.50 -35.69 0.14
CA GLY A 27 19.41 -36.88 0.96
C GLY A 27 20.70 -37.63 1.05
N ILE A 28 20.73 -38.69 1.87
CA ILE A 28 21.88 -39.57 2.02
C ILE A 28 21.93 -40.51 0.80
N PRO A 29 23.05 -40.52 0.04
CA PRO A 29 23.15 -41.40 -1.11
C PRO A 29 23.10 -42.86 -0.68
N ASP A 30 22.52 -43.72 -1.51
CA ASP A 30 22.56 -45.16 -1.33
C ASP A 30 23.93 -45.65 -1.81
N GLU A 31 24.74 -46.11 -0.87
CA GLU A 31 26.12 -46.62 -1.13
C GLU A 31 26.12 -48.00 -1.79
N GLU A 32 25.01 -48.72 -1.77
CA GLU A 32 24.89 -50.03 -2.44
C GLU A 32 24.65 -49.90 -3.95
N GLU A 33 24.21 -48.71 -4.44
CA GLU A 33 24.07 -48.42 -5.86
C GLU A 33 25.37 -47.84 -6.47
N TYR A 34 25.68 -48.24 -7.68
CA TYR A 34 26.79 -47.66 -8.43
C TYR A 34 26.34 -47.08 -9.79
N PRO A 35 26.52 -45.76 -10.03
CA PRO A 35 27.01 -44.74 -9.06
C PRO A 35 26.01 -44.50 -7.92
N PRO A 36 26.50 -44.04 -6.71
CA PRO A 36 25.66 -43.77 -5.56
C PRO A 36 24.51 -42.83 -5.92
N ARG A 37 23.29 -43.20 -5.59
CA ARG A 37 22.08 -42.45 -5.97
C ARG A 37 21.47 -41.74 -4.78
N HIS A 38 21.19 -40.45 -4.94
CA HIS A 38 20.46 -39.71 -3.94
C HIS A 38 18.95 -39.98 -4.06
N PRO A 39 18.22 -40.14 -2.95
CA PRO A 39 16.81 -40.48 -2.95
C PRO A 39 15.92 -39.35 -3.45
N TYR A 40 16.36 -38.08 -3.36
CA TYR A 40 15.59 -36.90 -3.72
C TYR A 40 16.42 -35.94 -4.55
N THR A 41 15.72 -35.03 -5.23
CA THR A 41 16.31 -33.86 -5.91
C THR A 41 15.53 -32.62 -5.59
N ASP A 42 16.20 -31.49 -5.38
CA ASP A 42 15.59 -30.21 -5.19
C ASP A 42 15.95 -29.23 -6.31
N ALA A 43 15.13 -28.19 -6.49
CA ALA A 43 15.41 -27.16 -7.47
C ALA A 43 16.52 -26.22 -7.00
N THR A 44 17.31 -25.70 -7.95
CA THR A 44 18.38 -24.77 -7.64
C THR A 44 17.79 -23.38 -7.33
N ILE A 45 18.20 -22.82 -6.20
CA ILE A 45 17.93 -21.41 -5.84
C ILE A 45 19.23 -20.63 -5.96
N LEU A 46 19.23 -19.59 -6.78
CA LEU A 46 20.37 -18.69 -6.95
C LEU A 46 20.03 -17.30 -6.40
N ILE A 47 21.01 -16.66 -5.77
CA ILE A 47 20.86 -15.29 -5.28
C ILE A 47 21.79 -14.39 -6.08
N HIS A 48 21.20 -13.32 -6.64
CA HIS A 48 21.92 -12.29 -7.40
C HIS A 48 21.75 -10.94 -6.70
N ILE A 49 22.78 -10.11 -6.78
CA ILE A 49 22.74 -8.73 -6.30
C ILE A 49 22.94 -7.83 -7.51
N LEU A 50 21.91 -7.08 -7.87
CA LEU A 50 21.92 -6.17 -9.02
C LEU A 50 21.56 -4.74 -8.58
N PRO A 51 22.15 -3.71 -9.22
CA PRO A 51 21.78 -2.31 -8.97
C PRO A 51 20.28 -2.08 -9.17
N ILE A 52 19.68 -1.23 -8.35
CA ILE A 52 18.24 -0.91 -8.46
C ILE A 52 17.89 -0.36 -9.85
N CYS A 53 18.78 0.44 -10.45
CA CYS A 53 18.55 1.01 -11.78
C CYS A 53 18.55 -0.02 -12.94
N GLU A 54 19.14 -1.19 -12.74
CA GLU A 54 19.18 -2.27 -13.76
C GLU A 54 17.98 -3.19 -13.71
N VAL A 55 17.19 -3.12 -12.62
CA VAL A 55 16.07 -4.03 -12.36
C VAL A 55 14.77 -3.25 -12.30
N ASN A 56 14.06 -3.21 -13.41
CA ASN A 56 12.67 -2.78 -13.46
C ASN A 56 11.77 -4.00 -13.28
N SER A 57 10.63 -3.82 -12.63
CA SER A 57 9.61 -4.87 -12.48
C SER A 57 9.21 -5.55 -13.80
N CYS A 58 9.30 -4.81 -14.91
CA CYS A 58 9.02 -5.32 -16.27
C CYS A 58 10.08 -6.26 -16.81
N ASN A 59 11.31 -6.28 -16.25
CA ASN A 59 12.43 -7.06 -16.74
C ASN A 59 12.71 -8.33 -15.91
N LEU A 60 11.93 -8.57 -14.85
CA LEU A 60 12.05 -9.77 -14.04
C LEU A 60 11.40 -10.96 -14.74
N ASN A 61 12.13 -12.07 -14.81
CA ASN A 61 11.55 -13.33 -15.27
C ASN A 61 10.55 -13.85 -14.22
N PRO A 62 9.53 -14.65 -14.60
CA PRO A 62 8.55 -15.23 -13.67
C PRO A 62 9.16 -16.08 -12.54
N GLN A 63 10.41 -16.52 -12.70
CA GLN A 63 11.15 -17.31 -11.73
C GLN A 63 12.03 -16.44 -10.81
N GLN A 64 11.99 -15.12 -10.93
CA GLN A 64 12.80 -14.18 -10.19
C GLN A 64 11.93 -13.39 -9.22
N LEU A 65 12.43 -13.23 -8.00
CA LEU A 65 11.77 -12.49 -6.93
C LEU A 65 12.78 -11.58 -6.26
N ILE A 66 12.44 -10.28 -6.13
CA ILE A 66 13.21 -9.38 -5.27
C ILE A 66 12.84 -9.70 -3.81
N VAL A 67 13.83 -10.10 -3.01
CA VAL A 67 13.62 -10.50 -1.61
C VAL A 67 14.15 -9.48 -0.61
N GLY A 68 14.93 -8.48 -1.08
CA GLY A 68 15.48 -7.46 -0.21
C GLY A 68 16.23 -6.38 -0.98
N ARG A 69 16.66 -5.35 -0.25
CA ARG A 69 17.48 -4.25 -0.76
C ARG A 69 18.67 -4.00 0.15
N ILE A 70 19.81 -3.66 -0.46
CA ILE A 70 20.99 -3.14 0.22
C ILE A 70 21.12 -1.69 -0.19
N MET A 71 21.26 -0.80 0.79
CA MET A 71 21.43 0.63 0.57
C MET A 71 22.81 1.05 1.03
N LYS A 72 23.39 2.09 0.38
CA LYS A 72 24.67 2.70 0.76
C LYS A 72 24.44 4.12 1.21
N LYS A 73 24.94 4.49 2.39
CA LYS A 73 24.90 5.86 2.90
C LYS A 73 26.22 6.18 3.59
N GLY A 74 26.87 7.27 3.18
CA GLY A 74 28.14 7.72 3.80
C GLY A 74 29.26 6.66 3.78
N GLY A 75 29.31 5.81 2.73
CA GLY A 75 30.30 4.74 2.60
C GLY A 75 29.94 3.41 3.29
N ASN A 76 28.93 3.38 4.14
CA ASN A 76 28.47 2.18 4.83
C ASN A 76 27.30 1.52 4.10
N TYR A 77 27.23 0.18 4.15
CA TYR A 77 26.14 -0.61 3.61
C TYR A 77 25.21 -1.04 4.74
N PHE A 78 23.90 -0.97 4.48
CA PHE A 78 22.86 -1.42 5.41
C PHE A 78 21.71 -2.07 4.64
N ILE A 79 20.94 -2.91 5.33
CA ILE A 79 19.74 -3.51 4.76
C ILE A 79 18.70 -2.41 4.65
N GLY A 80 18.28 -2.11 3.42
CA GLY A 80 17.20 -1.15 3.16
C GLY A 80 15.85 -1.72 3.56
N GLU A 81 14.96 -0.83 3.95
CA GLU A 81 13.57 -1.21 4.16
C GLU A 81 12.93 -1.58 2.81
N TYR A 82 12.59 -2.83 2.66
CA TYR A 82 11.95 -3.37 1.48
C TYR A 82 10.87 -4.38 1.90
N ILE A 83 9.71 -4.25 1.28
CA ILE A 83 8.61 -5.21 1.45
C ILE A 83 8.61 -6.09 0.21
N PRO A 84 8.98 -7.37 0.32
CA PRO A 84 8.92 -8.27 -0.81
C PRO A 84 7.48 -8.47 -1.28
N PRO A 85 7.25 -8.91 -2.54
CA PRO A 85 5.94 -9.27 -3.01
C PRO A 85 5.26 -10.27 -2.07
N CYS A 86 4.12 -9.87 -1.53
CA CYS A 86 3.36 -10.64 -0.54
C CYS A 86 2.00 -11.05 -1.11
N VAL A 87 1.60 -12.29 -0.87
CA VAL A 87 0.27 -12.79 -1.25
C VAL A 87 -0.80 -12.20 -0.33
N TYR A 88 -0.48 -12.06 0.96
CA TYR A 88 -1.40 -11.56 2.00
C TYR A 88 -0.78 -10.42 2.81
N MET A 89 -1.62 -9.57 3.39
CA MET A 89 -1.19 -8.55 4.35
C MET A 89 -0.49 -9.18 5.57
N ALA A 90 -0.94 -10.36 6.01
CA ALA A 90 -0.34 -11.09 7.12
C ALA A 90 1.08 -11.61 6.84
N SER A 91 1.56 -11.59 5.59
CA SER A 91 2.87 -12.17 5.22
C SER A 91 4.08 -11.33 5.65
N HIS A 92 3.88 -10.06 6.00
CA HIS A 92 4.97 -9.16 6.38
C HIS A 92 4.58 -8.22 7.54
N PRO A 93 5.44 -8.06 8.58
CA PRO A 93 5.10 -7.23 9.75
C PRO A 93 4.70 -5.79 9.43
N VAL A 94 5.36 -5.16 8.45
CA VAL A 94 5.02 -3.79 8.00
C VAL A 94 3.61 -3.73 7.42
N LEU A 95 3.19 -4.74 6.67
CA LEU A 95 1.83 -4.83 6.11
C LEU A 95 0.78 -5.03 7.22
N VAL A 96 1.10 -5.82 8.23
CA VAL A 96 0.23 -6.00 9.42
C VAL A 96 0.07 -4.67 10.16
N THR A 97 1.16 -3.94 10.38
CA THR A 97 1.12 -2.62 11.03
C THR A 97 0.30 -1.64 10.20
N PHE A 98 0.46 -1.63 8.89
CA PHE A 98 -0.33 -0.80 7.97
C PHE A 98 -1.82 -1.15 8.03
N TYR A 99 -2.18 -2.43 8.01
CA TYR A 99 -3.58 -2.86 8.18
C TYR A 99 -4.18 -2.37 9.50
N ASN A 100 -3.47 -2.54 10.63
CA ASN A 100 -3.95 -2.11 11.94
C ASN A 100 -4.16 -0.59 11.99
N ARG A 101 -3.27 0.18 11.34
CA ARG A 101 -3.39 1.63 11.24
C ARG A 101 -4.62 2.03 10.41
N LEU A 102 -4.84 1.40 9.25
CA LEU A 102 -6.03 1.63 8.43
C LEU A 102 -7.32 1.28 9.17
N SER A 103 -7.33 0.20 9.96
CA SER A 103 -8.46 -0.19 10.80
C SER A 103 -8.80 0.90 11.83
N SER A 104 -7.79 1.38 12.55
CA SER A 104 -7.98 2.45 13.54
C SER A 104 -8.48 3.76 12.90
N MET A 105 -7.96 4.13 11.74
CA MET A 105 -8.42 5.31 10.99
C MET A 105 -9.86 5.15 10.51
N THR A 106 -10.24 3.96 10.00
CA THR A 106 -11.59 3.65 9.55
C THR A 106 -12.60 3.74 10.69
N GLU A 107 -12.28 3.21 11.87
CA GLU A 107 -13.11 3.33 13.08
C GLU A 107 -13.27 4.80 13.53
N SER A 108 -12.20 5.59 13.45
CA SER A 108 -12.25 7.02 13.77
C SER A 108 -13.14 7.78 12.79
N MET A 109 -13.01 7.53 11.49
CA MET A 109 -13.85 8.12 10.46
C MET A 109 -15.33 7.79 10.66
N GLU A 110 -15.65 6.53 10.97
CA GLU A 110 -17.03 6.13 11.25
C GLU A 110 -17.61 6.89 12.45
N ARG A 111 -16.85 6.99 13.53
CA ARG A 111 -17.26 7.72 14.75
C ARG A 111 -17.46 9.21 14.47
N ASN A 112 -16.46 9.87 13.85
CA ASN A 112 -16.50 11.28 13.54
C ASN A 112 -17.66 11.61 12.57
N SER A 113 -17.83 10.82 11.52
CA SER A 113 -18.92 10.99 10.55
C SER A 113 -20.30 10.88 11.22
N ARG A 114 -20.48 9.96 12.16
CA ARG A 114 -21.73 9.80 12.92
C ARG A 114 -22.02 11.03 13.78
N GLU A 115 -21.00 11.54 14.47
CA GLU A 115 -21.12 12.75 15.31
C GLU A 115 -21.48 13.98 14.47
N ILE A 116 -20.82 14.15 13.33
CA ILE A 116 -21.07 15.27 12.42
C ILE A 116 -22.52 15.22 11.90
N ILE A 117 -22.96 14.07 11.39
CA ILE A 117 -24.32 13.88 10.89
C ILE A 117 -25.34 14.21 11.99
N THR A 118 -25.12 13.77 13.23
CA THR A 118 -26.00 14.08 14.36
C THR A 118 -26.04 15.58 14.62
N LYS A 119 -24.88 16.24 14.70
CA LYS A 119 -24.80 17.70 14.95
C LYS A 119 -25.44 18.52 13.83
N VAL A 120 -25.32 18.08 12.56
CA VAL A 120 -25.94 18.76 11.41
C VAL A 120 -27.45 18.64 11.49
N ARG A 121 -27.98 17.46 11.81
CA ARG A 121 -29.44 17.20 11.90
C ARG A 121 -30.12 17.94 13.03
N ASP A 122 -29.43 18.21 14.12
CA ASP A 122 -29.96 18.97 15.25
C ASP A 122 -30.13 20.46 14.96
N LYS A 123 -29.56 20.97 13.86
CA LYS A 123 -29.68 22.36 13.44
C LYS A 123 -31.04 22.64 12.78
N LYS A 124 -31.71 23.71 13.17
CA LYS A 124 -33.01 24.12 12.59
C LYS A 124 -32.89 24.65 11.13
N THR A 125 -31.73 25.21 10.80
CA THR A 125 -31.44 25.73 9.44
C THR A 125 -30.10 25.16 8.99
N LEU A 126 -30.07 24.54 7.81
CA LEU A 126 -28.87 23.97 7.22
C LEU A 126 -28.25 24.97 6.24
N SER A 127 -26.96 25.26 6.39
CA SER A 127 -26.21 25.98 5.35
C SER A 127 -25.84 24.98 4.23
N PRO A 128 -25.60 25.44 2.99
CA PRO A 128 -25.15 24.61 1.89
C PRO A 128 -23.88 23.80 2.27
N LEU A 129 -22.95 24.43 2.97
CA LEU A 129 -21.75 23.76 3.50
C LEU A 129 -22.08 22.58 4.43
N ALA A 130 -23.04 22.77 5.36
CA ALA A 130 -23.45 21.70 6.28
C ALA A 130 -24.08 20.51 5.53
N VAL A 131 -24.84 20.77 4.48
CA VAL A 131 -25.42 19.74 3.61
C VAL A 131 -24.32 18.95 2.88
N ASN A 132 -23.33 19.64 2.33
CA ASN A 132 -22.21 19.02 1.62
C ASN A 132 -21.35 18.17 2.57
N ILE A 133 -21.07 18.63 3.79
CA ILE A 133 -20.37 17.87 4.82
C ILE A 133 -21.17 16.62 5.22
N GLU A 134 -22.48 16.77 5.47
CA GLU A 134 -23.34 15.61 5.79
C GLU A 134 -23.33 14.58 4.66
N MET A 135 -23.39 15.03 3.40
CA MET A 135 -23.36 14.14 2.24
C MET A 135 -22.03 13.36 2.18
N LEU A 136 -20.88 14.01 2.38
CA LEU A 136 -19.59 13.34 2.41
C LEU A 136 -19.50 12.32 3.55
N CYS A 137 -19.92 12.69 4.77
CA CYS A 137 -19.94 11.77 5.91
C CYS A 137 -20.82 10.54 5.64
N ARG A 138 -21.97 10.72 5.00
CA ARG A 138 -22.85 9.61 4.60
C ARG A 138 -22.19 8.68 3.60
N GLN A 139 -21.52 9.24 2.59
CA GLN A 139 -20.80 8.45 1.60
C GLN A 139 -19.65 7.63 2.22
N ILE A 140 -18.93 8.22 3.17
CA ILE A 140 -17.89 7.51 3.94
C ILE A 140 -18.51 6.34 4.70
N MET A 141 -19.56 6.58 5.48
CA MET A 141 -20.24 5.54 6.28
C MET A 141 -20.85 4.44 5.42
N GLU A 142 -21.48 4.81 4.31
CA GLU A 142 -22.04 3.86 3.36
C GLU A 142 -20.94 2.97 2.77
N TYR A 143 -19.81 3.56 2.37
CA TYR A 143 -18.69 2.79 1.85
C TYR A 143 -18.09 1.86 2.91
N ILE A 144 -17.82 2.38 4.11
CA ILE A 144 -17.31 1.55 5.21
C ILE A 144 -18.24 0.37 5.48
N SER A 145 -19.55 0.58 5.51
CA SER A 145 -20.50 -0.49 5.75
C SER A 145 -20.49 -1.58 4.68
N THR A 146 -20.21 -1.24 3.42
CA THR A 146 -20.12 -2.22 2.33
C THR A 146 -18.92 -3.16 2.46
N VAL A 147 -17.82 -2.69 3.02
CA VAL A 147 -16.58 -3.47 3.17
C VAL A 147 -16.37 -4.01 4.58
N TYR A 148 -17.15 -3.58 5.54
CA TYR A 148 -16.99 -3.79 6.99
C TYR A 148 -16.68 -5.22 7.36
N PHE A 149 -17.59 -6.16 7.00
CA PHE A 149 -17.44 -7.56 7.38
C PHE A 149 -16.15 -8.16 6.82
N GLN A 150 -15.89 -7.94 5.54
CA GLN A 150 -14.75 -8.53 4.87
C GLN A 150 -13.43 -7.91 5.33
N PHE A 151 -13.41 -6.60 5.56
CA PHE A 151 -12.23 -5.89 6.04
C PHE A 151 -11.84 -6.36 7.45
N ASN A 152 -12.79 -6.42 8.39
CA ASN A 152 -12.51 -6.79 9.77
C ASN A 152 -12.21 -8.28 9.97
N ASN A 153 -12.86 -9.17 9.19
CA ASN A 153 -12.70 -10.61 9.40
C ASN A 153 -11.66 -11.26 8.47
N ALA A 154 -11.41 -10.67 7.33
CA ALA A 154 -10.52 -11.24 6.32
C ALA A 154 -9.43 -10.28 5.81
N GLY A 155 -9.36 -9.04 6.30
CA GLY A 155 -8.46 -8.01 5.77
C GLY A 155 -6.98 -8.39 5.83
N LEU A 156 -6.53 -9.10 6.86
CA LEU A 156 -5.17 -9.63 6.95
C LEU A 156 -4.87 -10.70 5.89
N TYR A 157 -5.90 -11.37 5.37
CA TYR A 157 -5.77 -12.37 4.29
C TYR A 157 -6.04 -11.78 2.90
N TRP A 158 -6.28 -10.46 2.80
CA TRP A 158 -6.32 -9.80 1.51
C TRP A 158 -4.91 -9.63 0.95
N SER A 159 -4.81 -9.65 -0.37
CA SER A 159 -3.58 -9.24 -1.03
C SER A 159 -3.37 -7.73 -0.84
N PRO A 160 -2.12 -7.25 -0.85
CA PRO A 160 -1.83 -5.81 -0.84
C PRO A 160 -2.55 -5.05 -1.97
N PHE A 161 -2.69 -5.65 -3.14
CA PHE A 161 -3.46 -5.12 -4.27
C PHE A 161 -4.93 -4.85 -3.89
N ARG A 162 -5.59 -5.84 -3.26
CA ARG A 162 -6.99 -5.69 -2.82
C ARG A 162 -7.13 -4.65 -1.72
N MET A 163 -6.18 -4.60 -0.79
CA MET A 163 -6.17 -3.60 0.28
C MET A 163 -6.06 -2.18 -0.29
N THR A 164 -5.11 -1.96 -1.18
CA THR A 164 -4.90 -0.68 -1.87
C THR A 164 -6.14 -0.28 -2.68
N GLY A 165 -6.70 -1.21 -3.45
CA GLY A 165 -7.90 -0.98 -4.26
C GLY A 165 -9.14 -0.65 -3.43
N CYS A 166 -9.26 -1.21 -2.22
CA CYS A 166 -10.34 -0.87 -1.30
C CYS A 166 -10.33 0.65 -0.98
N PHE A 167 -9.19 1.20 -0.55
CA PHE A 167 -9.10 2.62 -0.19
C PHE A 167 -9.03 3.56 -1.39
N SER A 168 -8.49 3.11 -2.53
CA SER A 168 -8.58 3.85 -3.79
C SER A 168 -10.03 3.99 -4.25
N THR A 169 -10.88 2.98 -4.02
CA THR A 169 -12.32 3.08 -4.31
C THR A 169 -13.02 4.10 -3.41
N LEU A 170 -12.62 4.21 -2.13
CA LEU A 170 -13.14 5.28 -1.25
C LEU A 170 -12.72 6.66 -1.78
N ALA A 171 -11.46 6.84 -2.16
CA ALA A 171 -10.97 8.09 -2.74
C ALA A 171 -11.76 8.46 -4.01
N HIS A 172 -12.03 7.50 -4.89
CA HIS A 172 -12.82 7.72 -6.10
C HIS A 172 -14.27 8.13 -5.79
N LYS A 173 -14.91 7.51 -4.79
CA LYS A 173 -16.25 7.90 -4.36
C LYS A 173 -16.30 9.35 -3.87
N LEU A 174 -15.32 9.78 -3.08
CA LEU A 174 -15.22 11.16 -2.61
C LEU A 174 -14.93 12.13 -3.76
N TYR A 175 -14.04 11.79 -4.67
CA TYR A 175 -13.77 12.56 -5.87
C TYR A 175 -15.02 12.79 -6.71
N MET A 176 -15.83 11.76 -6.93
CA MET A 176 -17.09 11.87 -7.66
C MET A 176 -18.07 12.84 -6.99
N ASN A 177 -18.12 12.88 -5.65
CA ASN A 177 -18.95 13.88 -4.96
C ASN A 177 -18.47 15.31 -5.24
N PHE A 178 -17.14 15.54 -5.24
CA PHE A 178 -16.59 16.85 -5.60
C PHE A 178 -16.89 17.25 -7.05
N CYS A 179 -16.99 16.31 -7.97
CA CYS A 179 -17.36 16.60 -9.36
C CYS A 179 -18.79 17.15 -9.49
N PHE A 180 -19.68 16.86 -8.55
CA PHE A 180 -21.05 17.37 -8.54
C PHE A 180 -21.22 18.71 -7.82
N MET A 181 -20.18 19.18 -7.10
CA MET A 181 -20.20 20.47 -6.40
C MET A 181 -19.81 21.60 -7.37
N SER A 182 -20.41 22.77 -7.19
CA SER A 182 -19.97 24.00 -7.85
C SER A 182 -18.59 24.44 -7.33
N SER A 183 -17.91 25.31 -8.08
CA SER A 183 -16.61 25.83 -7.65
C SER A 183 -16.67 26.57 -6.31
N VAL A 184 -17.78 27.30 -6.05
CA VAL A 184 -18.01 28.02 -4.79
C VAL A 184 -18.17 27.04 -3.62
N GLU A 185 -18.95 25.99 -3.78
CA GLU A 185 -19.17 24.99 -2.74
C GLU A 185 -17.88 24.23 -2.40
N LYS A 186 -17.07 23.93 -3.41
CA LYS A 186 -15.75 23.31 -3.20
C LYS A 186 -14.82 24.23 -2.39
N GLU A 187 -14.76 25.50 -2.77
CA GLU A 187 -13.93 26.49 -2.09
C GLU A 187 -14.35 26.67 -0.62
N GLU A 188 -15.65 26.77 -0.35
CA GLU A 188 -16.18 26.83 1.02
C GLU A 188 -15.82 25.57 1.82
N LEU A 189 -15.97 24.38 1.23
CA LEU A 189 -15.66 23.11 1.87
C LEU A 189 -14.17 22.98 2.18
N PHE A 190 -13.30 23.29 1.22
CA PHE A 190 -11.86 23.20 1.40
C PHE A 190 -11.33 24.27 2.37
N THR A 191 -11.93 25.45 2.40
CA THR A 191 -11.62 26.47 3.41
C THR A 191 -11.97 25.97 4.80
N TYR A 192 -13.16 25.37 4.96
CA TYR A 192 -13.58 24.76 6.22
C TYR A 192 -12.61 23.66 6.68
N PHE A 193 -12.17 22.79 5.79
CA PHE A 193 -11.17 21.77 6.14
C PHE A 193 -9.83 22.37 6.54
N GLY A 194 -9.42 23.49 5.93
CA GLY A 194 -8.22 24.22 6.29
C GLY A 194 -8.27 24.86 7.68
N GLU A 195 -9.45 25.35 8.09
CA GLU A 195 -9.63 25.96 9.41
C GLU A 195 -9.59 24.94 10.58
N TRP A 196 -10.06 23.72 10.34
CA TRP A 196 -10.22 22.70 11.39
C TRP A 196 -9.17 21.58 11.37
N GLY A 197 -8.55 21.33 10.20
CA GLY A 197 -7.67 20.17 9.98
C GLY A 197 -6.19 20.47 9.78
N GLU A 198 -5.74 21.74 9.91
CA GLU A 198 -4.37 22.16 9.50
C GLU A 198 -4.00 21.72 8.06
N ILE A 199 -5.02 21.51 7.21
CA ILE A 199 -4.90 20.98 5.86
C ILE A 199 -5.10 22.13 4.88
N SER A 200 -4.10 22.43 4.03
CA SER A 200 -4.32 23.45 3.01
C SER A 200 -5.40 22.99 1.99
N PRO A 201 -6.25 23.88 1.50
CA PRO A 201 -7.35 23.52 0.59
C PRO A 201 -6.92 22.68 -0.61
N GLY A 202 -5.79 23.02 -1.25
CA GLY A 202 -5.25 22.25 -2.37
C GLY A 202 -4.65 20.91 -1.99
N MET A 203 -4.25 20.70 -0.72
CA MET A 203 -3.61 19.46 -0.29
C MET A 203 -4.59 18.28 -0.25
N PHE A 204 -5.85 18.52 0.10
CA PHE A 204 -6.87 17.47 0.12
C PHE A 204 -7.20 16.97 -1.28
N GLU A 205 -7.42 17.90 -2.22
CA GLU A 205 -7.70 17.54 -3.62
C GLU A 205 -6.51 16.82 -4.25
N THR A 206 -5.29 17.34 -4.05
CA THR A 206 -4.05 16.68 -4.52
C THR A 206 -3.92 15.28 -3.94
N CYS A 207 -4.20 15.09 -2.66
CA CYS A 207 -4.09 13.79 -2.03
C CYS A 207 -5.06 12.76 -2.61
N ILE A 208 -6.29 13.18 -2.96
CA ILE A 208 -7.25 12.29 -3.63
C ILE A 208 -6.77 11.96 -5.05
N THR A 209 -6.33 12.96 -5.82
CA THR A 209 -5.83 12.71 -7.18
C THR A 209 -4.59 11.84 -7.21
N ASP A 210 -3.66 12.03 -6.27
CA ASP A 210 -2.48 11.16 -6.12
C ASP A 210 -2.87 9.69 -5.90
N VAL A 211 -3.95 9.43 -5.14
CA VAL A 211 -4.46 8.06 -4.93
C VAL A 211 -5.16 7.52 -6.18
N LEU A 212 -5.85 8.36 -6.94
CA LEU A 212 -6.56 7.95 -8.17
C LEU A 212 -5.59 7.65 -9.31
N ASP A 213 -4.52 8.44 -9.42
CA ASP A 213 -3.49 8.30 -10.45
C ASP A 213 -2.41 7.28 -10.06
N MET A 214 -2.55 6.64 -8.89
CA MET A 214 -1.59 5.69 -8.38
C MET A 214 -1.51 4.43 -9.24
N GLU A 215 -0.33 4.14 -9.76
CA GLU A 215 -0.01 2.86 -10.39
C GLU A 215 0.44 1.85 -9.33
N TYR A 216 -0.30 0.76 -9.19
CA TYR A 216 0.06 -0.32 -8.27
C TYR A 216 1.26 -1.11 -8.79
N ASN A 217 2.32 -1.15 -7.98
CA ASN A 217 3.50 -1.97 -8.26
C ASN A 217 3.68 -3.05 -7.18
N HIS A 218 3.47 -4.32 -7.56
CA HIS A 218 3.61 -5.44 -6.62
C HIS A 218 5.04 -5.65 -6.11
N TYR A 219 6.04 -5.17 -6.85
CA TYR A 219 7.45 -5.24 -6.48
C TYR A 219 7.94 -4.02 -5.67
N ASP A 220 7.11 -2.98 -5.53
CA ASP A 220 7.39 -1.83 -4.68
C ASP A 220 6.10 -1.27 -4.08
N LEU A 221 5.68 -1.89 -2.97
CA LEU A 221 4.43 -1.55 -2.29
C LEU A 221 4.50 -0.23 -1.53
N ARG A 222 5.70 0.28 -1.24
CA ARG A 222 5.90 1.44 -0.37
C ARG A 222 5.14 2.66 -0.86
N ASN A 223 5.29 3.02 -2.13
CA ASN A 223 4.63 4.20 -2.70
C ASN A 223 3.11 4.12 -2.56
N SER A 224 2.52 2.98 -2.92
CA SER A 224 1.07 2.77 -2.81
C SER A 224 0.59 2.86 -1.37
N MET A 225 1.35 2.29 -0.42
CA MET A 225 1.03 2.37 1.01
C MET A 225 1.11 3.79 1.55
N GLU A 226 2.14 4.54 1.18
CA GLU A 226 2.33 5.94 1.61
C GLU A 226 1.22 6.85 1.10
N LEU A 227 0.79 6.69 -0.15
CA LEU A 227 -0.33 7.46 -0.73
C LEU A 227 -1.64 7.16 0.00
N ILE A 228 -1.96 5.88 0.22
CA ILE A 228 -3.17 5.47 0.95
C ILE A 228 -3.10 5.95 2.41
N ASP A 229 -1.97 5.79 3.08
CA ASP A 229 -1.80 6.22 4.48
C ASP A 229 -2.00 7.73 4.63
N ARG A 230 -1.41 8.53 3.74
CA ARG A 230 -1.58 9.98 3.70
C ARG A 230 -3.04 10.37 3.48
N PHE A 231 -3.71 9.74 2.52
CA PHE A 231 -5.13 9.98 2.24
C PHE A 231 -6.00 9.66 3.45
N MET A 232 -5.82 8.49 4.05
CA MET A 232 -6.59 8.06 5.21
C MET A 232 -6.29 8.89 6.45
N CYS A 233 -5.04 9.31 6.65
CA CYS A 233 -4.65 10.21 7.73
C CYS A 233 -5.38 11.55 7.62
N ILE A 234 -5.35 12.18 6.45
CA ILE A 234 -6.06 13.44 6.19
C ILE A 234 -7.57 13.26 6.42
N LEU A 235 -8.16 12.22 5.85
CA LEU A 235 -9.60 11.99 5.95
C LEU A 235 -10.06 11.67 7.38
N SER A 236 -9.22 11.04 8.20
CA SER A 236 -9.54 10.75 9.60
C SER A 236 -9.45 11.96 10.54
N GLN A 237 -8.82 13.05 10.10
CA GLN A 237 -8.71 14.31 10.85
C GLN A 237 -9.87 15.28 10.56
N LEU A 238 -10.59 15.06 9.47
CA LEU A 238 -11.81 15.80 9.09
C LEU A 238 -13.01 15.29 9.87
#